data_bbe60a4b480f89068a5b2d74cc016f20
#
_entry.id   bbe60a4b480f89068a5b2d74cc016f20
#
_cell.length_a   1.000
_cell.length_b   1.000
_cell.length_c   1.000
_cell.angle_alpha   90.00
_cell.angle_beta   90.00
_cell.angle_gamma   90.00
#
_symmetry.space_group_name_H-M   'P 1'
#
loop_
_entity.id
_entity.type
_entity.pdbx_description
1 polymer ?
#
loop_
_entity_poly.entity_id
_entity_poly.type
_entity_poly.pdbx_seq_one_letter_code
_entity_poly.pdbx_strand_id
1 'polypeptide(L)'
;MKSYQVIESGAPLKECVLEIPTPKNNEVLIKTIACGVCHTDVHIHDGFFDVGNGKKMQSRLTQPLTMGHEVFGEVVAVGEEVTNIEIGEKFVVYPWIGCGNCSACEENREHHCAPLTAQN
;
A
#
# COMPACT_ATOMS: atom_id res chain seq x y z
N MET A 1 -13.71 -5.16 -8.44
CA MET A 1 -13.86 -4.74 -7.03
C MET A 1 -14.14 -3.25 -6.94
N LYS A 2 -14.85 -2.80 -5.89
CA LYS A 2 -15.01 -1.36 -5.62
C LYS A 2 -13.78 -0.82 -4.90
N SER A 3 -13.37 0.39 -5.27
CA SER A 3 -12.29 1.14 -4.65
C SER A 3 -12.68 2.61 -4.54
N TYR A 4 -12.20 3.29 -3.51
CA TYR A 4 -12.32 4.74 -3.36
C TYR A 4 -10.94 5.35 -3.51
N GLN A 5 -10.78 6.21 -4.51
CA GLN A 5 -9.47 6.72 -4.93
C GLN A 5 -9.37 8.24 -4.83
N VAL A 6 -8.19 8.69 -4.48
CA VAL A 6 -7.76 10.08 -4.69
C VAL A 6 -7.42 10.23 -6.17
N ILE A 7 -8.22 11.01 -6.88
CA ILE A 7 -7.99 11.35 -8.29
C ILE A 7 -7.30 12.70 -8.40
N GLU A 8 -7.60 13.58 -7.45
CA GLU A 8 -7.03 14.92 -7.34
C GLU A 8 -6.86 15.25 -5.87
N SER A 9 -5.71 15.81 -5.50
CA SER A 9 -5.41 16.15 -4.10
C SER A 9 -6.41 17.17 -3.55
N GLY A 10 -6.91 16.90 -2.34
CA GLY A 10 -7.89 17.74 -1.66
C GLY A 10 -9.32 17.66 -2.21
N ALA A 11 -9.56 16.90 -3.28
CA ALA A 11 -10.90 16.68 -3.82
C ALA A 11 -11.57 15.46 -3.15
N PRO A 12 -12.91 15.35 -3.16
CA PRO A 12 -13.60 14.18 -2.63
C PRO A 12 -13.14 12.88 -3.31
N LEU A 13 -13.03 11.79 -2.53
CA LEU A 13 -12.70 10.47 -3.06
C LEU A 13 -13.71 10.05 -4.13
N LYS A 14 -13.22 9.42 -5.18
CA LYS A 14 -14.05 8.90 -6.26
C LYS A 14 -14.21 7.39 -6.14
N GLU A 15 -15.46 6.91 -6.20
CA GLU A 15 -15.72 5.48 -6.34
C GLU A 15 -15.28 5.01 -7.73
N CYS A 16 -14.46 3.98 -7.76
CA CYS A 16 -13.95 3.36 -8.98
C CYS A 16 -14.23 1.85 -8.93
N VAL A 17 -14.43 1.26 -10.10
CA VAL A 17 -14.54 -0.19 -10.24
C VAL A 17 -13.27 -0.68 -10.92
N LEU A 18 -12.53 -1.53 -10.22
CA LEU A 18 -11.28 -2.12 -10.68
C LEU A 18 -11.45 -3.62 -10.92
N GLU A 19 -10.67 -4.18 -11.82
CA GLU A 19 -10.54 -5.62 -11.93
C GLU A 19 -9.86 -6.19 -10.68
N ILE A 20 -10.19 -7.45 -10.36
CA ILE A 20 -9.50 -8.17 -9.30
C ILE A 20 -8.18 -8.66 -9.88
N PRO A 21 -7.01 -8.29 -9.33
CA PRO A 21 -5.74 -8.72 -9.86
C PRO A 21 -5.53 -10.23 -9.67
N THR A 22 -4.74 -10.83 -10.53
CA THR A 22 -4.27 -12.21 -10.37
C THR A 22 -2.82 -12.16 -9.88
N PRO A 23 -2.52 -12.72 -8.70
CA PRO A 23 -1.17 -12.70 -8.16
C PRO A 23 -0.24 -13.60 -9.01
N LYS A 24 1.02 -13.18 -9.18
CA LYS A 24 2.07 -13.87 -9.94
C LYS A 24 3.30 -14.07 -9.08
N ASN A 25 4.15 -15.02 -9.45
CA ASN A 25 5.40 -15.30 -8.76
C ASN A 25 5.20 -15.42 -7.24
N ASN A 26 5.80 -14.50 -6.46
CA ASN A 26 5.72 -14.44 -5.00
C ASN A 26 4.64 -13.48 -4.46
N GLU A 27 3.72 -13.01 -5.30
CA GLU A 27 2.64 -12.14 -4.88
C GLU A 27 1.52 -12.89 -4.17
N VAL A 28 0.86 -12.20 -3.25
CA VAL A 28 -0.30 -12.71 -2.49
C VAL A 28 -1.47 -11.76 -2.64
N LEU A 29 -2.62 -12.28 -3.03
CA LEU A 29 -3.86 -11.51 -3.09
C LEU A 29 -4.60 -11.59 -1.77
N ILE A 30 -4.78 -10.46 -1.12
CA ILE A 30 -5.48 -10.33 0.15
C ILE A 30 -6.82 -9.63 -0.04
N LYS A 31 -7.90 -10.29 0.40
CA LYS A 31 -9.22 -9.68 0.51
C LYS A 31 -9.27 -8.88 1.81
N THR A 32 -9.33 -7.57 1.70
CA THR A 32 -9.41 -6.66 2.84
C THR A 32 -10.65 -6.93 3.69
N ILE A 33 -10.46 -7.13 4.99
CA ILE A 33 -11.50 -7.26 6.02
C ILE A 33 -11.67 -5.93 6.74
N ALA A 34 -10.56 -5.28 7.07
CA ALA A 34 -10.51 -3.97 7.73
C ALA A 34 -9.26 -3.23 7.29
N CYS A 35 -9.31 -1.91 7.39
CA CYS A 35 -8.15 -1.06 7.19
C CYS A 35 -8.17 0.03 8.25
N GLY A 36 -7.06 0.22 8.95
CA GLY A 36 -6.88 1.34 9.87
C GLY A 36 -6.87 2.67 9.11
N VAL A 37 -7.20 3.73 9.82
CA VAL A 37 -7.12 5.11 9.31
C VAL A 37 -5.99 5.82 10.03
N CYS A 38 -4.98 6.20 9.31
CA CYS A 38 -3.80 6.91 9.79
C CYS A 38 -3.84 8.38 9.38
N HIS A 39 -3.18 9.25 10.13
CA HIS A 39 -3.05 10.66 9.72
C HIS A 39 -2.28 10.80 8.39
N THR A 40 -1.45 9.84 8.05
CA THR A 40 -0.79 9.77 6.74
C THR A 40 -1.80 9.74 5.58
N ASP A 41 -2.95 9.10 5.75
CA ASP A 41 -4.00 9.08 4.72
C ASP A 41 -4.54 10.49 4.46
N VAL A 42 -4.67 11.33 5.50
CA VAL A 42 -5.05 12.74 5.36
C VAL A 42 -4.00 13.51 4.57
N HIS A 43 -2.71 13.35 4.89
CA HIS A 43 -1.63 14.00 4.16
C HIS A 43 -1.56 13.58 2.70
N ILE A 44 -1.80 12.29 2.42
CA ILE A 44 -1.85 11.75 1.06
C ILE A 44 -3.03 12.37 0.29
N HIS A 45 -4.21 12.43 0.92
CA HIS A 45 -5.40 13.05 0.35
C HIS A 45 -5.14 14.54 0.03
N ASP A 46 -4.54 15.28 0.96
CA ASP A 46 -4.24 16.70 0.80
C ASP A 46 -3.10 16.96 -0.20
N GLY A 47 -2.31 15.93 -0.52
CA GLY A 47 -1.19 15.99 -1.46
C GLY A 47 0.10 16.56 -0.85
N PHE A 48 0.16 16.77 0.46
CA PHE A 48 1.35 17.26 1.15
C PHE A 48 1.40 16.80 2.60
N PHE A 49 2.63 16.76 3.13
CA PHE A 49 2.91 16.56 4.56
C PHE A 49 3.27 17.90 5.19
N ASP A 50 2.58 18.28 6.27
CA ASP A 50 3.00 19.42 7.09
C ASP A 50 4.15 18.96 7.99
N VAL A 51 5.34 19.48 7.74
CA VAL A 51 6.56 19.16 8.50
C VAL A 51 6.86 20.19 9.59
N GLY A 52 5.91 21.05 9.89
CA GLY A 52 6.01 22.09 10.90
C GLY A 52 6.66 23.37 10.41
N ASN A 53 6.60 24.41 11.25
CA ASN A 53 7.13 25.75 10.96
C ASN A 53 6.66 26.37 9.62
N GLY A 54 5.42 26.05 9.21
CA GLY A 54 4.85 26.52 7.96
C GLY A 54 5.43 25.86 6.70
N LYS A 55 6.25 24.83 6.84
CA LYS A 55 6.84 24.08 5.72
C LYS A 55 5.96 22.89 5.33
N LYS A 56 5.73 22.74 4.03
CA LYS A 56 4.99 21.64 3.43
C LYS A 56 5.90 20.84 2.51
N MET A 57 5.89 19.53 2.66
CA MET A 57 6.56 18.59 1.77
C MET A 57 5.50 17.95 0.85
N GLN A 58 5.63 18.14 -0.45
CA GLN A 58 4.68 17.58 -1.43
C GLN A 58 4.73 16.05 -1.41
N SER A 59 3.55 15.43 -1.47
CA SER A 59 3.45 14.00 -1.70
C SER A 59 3.99 13.67 -3.10
N ARG A 60 4.78 12.58 -3.18
CA ARG A 60 5.31 12.07 -4.46
C ARG A 60 4.50 10.91 -5.00
N LEU A 61 3.40 10.56 -4.34
CA LEU A 61 2.54 9.47 -4.78
C LEU A 61 1.79 9.89 -6.04
N THR A 62 1.74 8.97 -6.99
CA THR A 62 1.02 9.18 -8.25
C THR A 62 -0.46 8.89 -8.07
N GLN A 63 -1.29 9.64 -8.74
CA GLN A 63 -2.74 9.44 -8.77
C GLN A 63 -3.14 8.77 -10.11
N PRO A 64 -4.23 7.97 -10.14
CA PRO A 64 -5.17 7.68 -9.05
C PRO A 64 -4.60 6.75 -7.98
N LEU A 65 -4.89 7.00 -6.71
CA LEU A 65 -4.39 6.23 -5.58
C LEU A 65 -5.52 5.72 -4.70
N THR A 66 -5.59 4.42 -4.47
CA THR A 66 -6.47 3.81 -3.46
C THR A 66 -5.90 4.08 -2.06
N MET A 67 -6.75 4.58 -1.17
CA MET A 67 -6.34 4.93 0.19
C MET A 67 -6.25 3.71 1.10
N GLY A 68 -5.44 3.83 2.14
CA GLY A 68 -5.27 2.84 3.20
C GLY A 68 -3.96 2.06 3.10
N HIS A 69 -3.26 1.96 4.23
CA HIS A 69 -1.98 1.24 4.34
C HIS A 69 -1.85 0.42 5.63
N GLU A 70 -2.92 0.31 6.41
CA GLU A 70 -3.00 -0.51 7.64
C GLU A 70 -4.01 -1.64 7.42
N VAL A 71 -3.75 -2.46 6.41
CA VAL A 71 -4.68 -3.49 5.93
C VAL A 71 -4.60 -4.75 6.79
N PHE A 72 -5.76 -5.23 7.25
CA PHE A 72 -5.97 -6.58 7.75
C PHE A 72 -6.87 -7.33 6.77
N GLY A 73 -6.47 -8.53 6.38
CA GLY A 73 -7.24 -9.27 5.39
C GLY A 73 -6.95 -10.76 5.38
N GLU A 74 -7.68 -11.44 4.51
CA GLU A 74 -7.62 -12.89 4.29
C GLU A 74 -7.00 -13.18 2.92
N VAL A 75 -6.08 -14.12 2.88
CA VAL A 75 -5.47 -14.61 1.64
C VAL A 75 -6.52 -15.32 0.80
N VAL A 76 -6.74 -14.86 -0.43
CA VAL A 76 -7.72 -15.46 -1.35
C VAL A 76 -7.09 -16.06 -2.60
N ALA A 77 -5.86 -15.69 -2.93
CA ALA A 77 -5.05 -16.32 -3.97
C ALA A 77 -3.56 -16.08 -3.71
N VAL A 78 -2.72 -16.94 -4.22
CA VAL A 78 -1.25 -16.86 -4.14
C VAL A 78 -0.63 -17.08 -5.52
N GLY A 79 0.51 -16.46 -5.77
CA GLY A 79 1.32 -16.72 -6.96
C GLY A 79 2.05 -18.06 -6.87
N GLU A 80 2.57 -18.51 -7.99
CA GLU A 80 3.13 -19.86 -8.19
C GLU A 80 4.41 -20.12 -7.37
N GLU A 81 5.10 -19.09 -6.92
CA GLU A 81 6.33 -19.22 -6.13
C GLU A 81 6.09 -19.13 -4.61
N VAL A 82 4.85 -18.87 -4.18
CA VAL A 82 4.51 -18.77 -2.76
C VAL A 82 4.37 -20.17 -2.17
N THR A 83 5.20 -20.51 -1.18
CA THR A 83 5.25 -21.85 -0.57
C THR A 83 4.93 -21.86 0.92
N ASN A 84 4.87 -20.71 1.56
CA ASN A 84 4.79 -20.56 3.02
C ASN A 84 3.53 -19.82 3.50
N ILE A 85 2.57 -19.60 2.61
CA ILE A 85 1.30 -18.93 2.90
C ILE A 85 0.17 -19.73 2.27
N GLU A 86 -0.90 -19.98 3.05
CA GLU A 86 -2.06 -20.74 2.60
C GLU A 86 -3.29 -19.83 2.38
N ILE A 87 -4.14 -20.23 1.43
CA ILE A 87 -5.43 -19.56 1.21
C ILE A 87 -6.30 -19.73 2.45
N GLY A 88 -6.93 -18.63 2.90
CA GLY A 88 -7.73 -18.57 4.11
C GLY A 88 -6.99 -18.04 5.34
N GLU A 89 -5.67 -17.97 5.31
CA GLU A 89 -4.89 -17.32 6.37
C GLU A 89 -5.17 -15.83 6.43
N LYS A 90 -5.01 -15.24 7.62
CA LYS A 90 -5.28 -13.82 7.86
C LYS A 90 -4.05 -13.11 8.36
N PHE A 91 -3.73 -11.98 7.73
CA PHE A 91 -2.54 -11.20 8.03
C PHE A 91 -2.85 -9.71 8.16
N VAL A 92 -2.01 -9.04 8.94
CA VAL A 92 -1.81 -7.59 8.83
C VAL A 92 -0.73 -7.37 7.78
N VAL A 93 -1.03 -6.53 6.78
CA VAL A 93 -0.09 -6.22 5.70
C VAL A 93 0.92 -5.19 6.20
N TYR A 94 2.22 -5.52 6.11
CA TYR A 94 3.28 -4.57 6.36
C TYR A 94 3.43 -3.63 5.15
N PRO A 95 3.29 -2.29 5.33
CA PRO A 95 3.17 -1.37 4.19
C PRO A 95 4.50 -1.07 3.49
N TRP A 96 5.63 -1.46 4.07
CA TRP A 96 6.95 -1.17 3.52
C TRP A 96 7.46 -2.36 2.71
N ILE A 97 7.26 -2.32 1.41
CA ILE A 97 7.75 -3.36 0.49
C ILE A 97 9.11 -2.92 -0.03
N GLY A 98 10.16 -3.60 0.43
CA GLY A 98 11.53 -3.36 -0.01
C GLY A 98 11.86 -3.97 -1.36
N CYS A 99 13.03 -3.61 -1.91
CA CYS A 99 13.50 -4.18 -3.18
C CYS A 99 14.06 -5.62 -3.06
N GLY A 100 14.24 -6.11 -1.83
CA GLY A 100 14.73 -7.45 -1.52
C GLY A 100 16.25 -7.68 -1.70
N ASN A 101 16.99 -6.70 -2.24
CA ASN A 101 18.39 -6.88 -2.64
C ASN A 101 19.34 -5.75 -2.23
N CYS A 102 18.93 -4.80 -1.40
CA CYS A 102 19.84 -3.81 -0.81
C CYS A 102 20.18 -4.18 0.64
N SER A 103 21.23 -3.60 1.19
CA SER A 103 21.69 -3.90 2.55
C SER A 103 20.59 -3.75 3.61
N ALA A 104 19.72 -2.76 3.47
CA ALA A 104 18.60 -2.58 4.39
C ALA A 104 17.59 -3.74 4.32
N CYS A 105 17.27 -4.24 3.11
CA CYS A 105 16.38 -5.39 2.94
C CYS A 105 17.02 -6.69 3.42
N GLU A 106 18.30 -6.91 3.16
CA GLU A 106 19.05 -8.08 3.64
C GLU A 106 19.11 -8.15 5.17
N GLU A 107 19.01 -6.99 5.84
CA GLU A 107 18.97 -6.85 7.30
C GLU A 107 17.53 -6.78 7.86
N ASN A 108 16.50 -7.06 7.05
CA ASN A 108 15.06 -6.95 7.41
C ASN A 108 14.68 -5.54 7.89
N ARG A 109 15.19 -4.51 7.22
CA ARG A 109 14.91 -3.10 7.47
C ARG A 109 14.34 -2.43 6.22
N GLU A 110 13.29 -3.03 5.63
CA GLU A 110 12.67 -2.60 4.37
C GLU A 110 12.21 -1.15 4.41
N HIS A 111 11.81 -0.64 5.57
CA HIS A 111 11.44 0.77 5.79
C HIS A 111 12.61 1.75 5.56
N HIS A 112 13.84 1.27 5.47
CA HIS A 112 15.02 2.03 5.06
C HIS A 112 15.50 1.72 3.64
N CYS A 113 14.72 0.97 2.87
CA CYS A 113 15.05 0.67 1.49
C CYS A 113 15.13 1.96 0.66
N ALA A 114 16.32 2.25 0.10
CA ALA A 114 16.56 3.49 -0.65
C ALA A 114 15.75 3.60 -1.96
N PRO A 115 15.56 2.51 -2.74
CA PRO A 115 14.64 2.50 -3.84
C PRO A 115 13.21 2.16 -3.38
N LEU A 116 12.68 2.84 -2.35
CA LEU A 116 11.25 2.74 -2.03
C LEU A 116 10.46 3.04 -3.30
N THR A 117 10.30 2.02 -4.10
CA THR A 117 9.28 2.00 -5.11
C THR A 117 7.97 1.95 -4.32
N ALA A 118 7.31 3.10 -4.21
CA ALA A 118 5.90 3.10 -3.94
C ALA A 118 5.28 2.25 -5.06
N GLN A 119 5.15 0.97 -4.81
CA GLN A 119 4.41 0.10 -5.70
C GLN A 119 2.94 0.38 -5.42
N ASN A 120 2.36 1.11 -6.37
CA ASN A 120 0.93 1.33 -6.46
C ASN A 120 0.20 0.02 -6.80
#